data_0f8000367056df72f1b3c41a888074fa
#
_entry.id   0f8000367056df72f1b3c41a888074fa
#
_cell.length_a   1.000
_cell.length_b   1.000
_cell.length_c   1.000
_cell.angle_alpha   90.00
_cell.angle_beta   90.00
_cell.angle_gamma   90.00
#
_symmetry.space_group_name_H-M   'P 1'
#
loop_
_entity.id
_entity.type
_entity.pdbx_description
1 polymer ?
#
loop_
_entity_poly.entity_id
_entity_poly.type
_entity_poly.pdbx_seq_one_letter_code
_entity_poly.pdbx_strand_id
1 'polypeptide(L)'
;MQSESLAELRGQLSQMVQASNQQQQTLASQISDHSSRMEQTLSGFRQQLGQSLQQQTQSTHDNLTKLSERLAVIDTANNQILELTGQVTQLHNILANKTERGAFGEVQLENLIKTVLPPNAYAFQVTLPNQKRADCVLKLPNPPGDIVIDSKFPLEAWHSLQNAETKAEQQAARKQLAIAVRGHVKDIQEKYIVAGTTAESACLFLPSEAVYAELHANMPDVIEASYKARVWIVSPTTMMATLNTVRAVLRDARMREQTAIIQAEMLKLLEDVSRLDTRVDNLNRHFSQAQKDITEIQTSTTRITNRSHKITELDVSDDEHISVIETEVKPAPTLSQATDTPS
;
A
#
# COMPACT_ATOMS: atom_id res chain seq x y z
N MET A 1 72.01 -32.43 9.11
CA MET A 1 71.45 -31.06 8.97
C MET A 1 70.43 -30.93 7.82
N GLN A 2 70.72 -31.35 6.55
CA GLN A 2 69.72 -31.23 5.46
C GLN A 2 68.53 -32.20 5.56
N SER A 3 68.68 -33.38 6.10
CA SER A 3 67.62 -34.40 6.30
C SER A 3 66.63 -34.00 7.42
N GLU A 4 67.10 -33.34 8.45
CA GLU A 4 66.24 -32.84 9.53
C GLU A 4 65.36 -31.66 9.10
N SER A 5 65.91 -30.73 8.29
CA SER A 5 65.18 -29.63 7.73
C SER A 5 64.07 -30.05 6.76
N LEU A 6 64.27 -31.11 5.99
CA LEU A 6 63.31 -31.72 5.10
C LEU A 6 62.20 -32.45 5.87
N ALA A 7 62.50 -33.11 6.94
CA ALA A 7 61.53 -33.79 7.83
C ALA A 7 60.64 -32.78 8.51
N GLU A 8 61.22 -31.65 8.94
CA GLU A 8 60.52 -30.55 9.60
C GLU A 8 59.57 -29.82 8.62
N LEU A 9 60.01 -29.57 7.38
CA LEU A 9 59.16 -28.97 6.34
C LEU A 9 58.01 -29.90 5.97
N ARG A 10 58.21 -31.21 5.93
CA ARG A 10 57.18 -32.21 5.67
C ARG A 10 56.18 -32.28 6.83
N GLY A 11 56.65 -32.14 8.08
CA GLY A 11 55.78 -32.02 9.23
C GLY A 11 54.89 -30.78 9.19
N GLN A 12 55.47 -29.62 8.87
CA GLN A 12 54.74 -28.36 8.73
C GLN A 12 53.72 -28.40 7.56
N LEU A 13 54.08 -28.97 6.41
CA LEU A 13 53.15 -29.16 5.29
C LEU A 13 52.00 -30.13 5.64
N SER A 14 52.28 -31.21 6.35
CA SER A 14 51.24 -32.16 6.80
C SER A 14 50.29 -31.48 7.78
N GLN A 15 50.80 -30.70 8.74
CA GLN A 15 49.95 -29.91 9.67
C GLN A 15 49.13 -28.87 8.94
N MET A 16 49.71 -28.18 7.93
CA MET A 16 48.97 -27.19 7.18
C MET A 16 47.88 -27.79 6.30
N VAL A 17 48.07 -28.98 5.71
CA VAL A 17 47.05 -29.72 4.99
C VAL A 17 45.92 -30.22 5.94
N GLN A 18 46.30 -30.73 7.12
CA GLN A 18 45.30 -31.10 8.14
C GLN A 18 44.48 -29.91 8.62
N ALA A 19 45.14 -28.76 8.89
CA ALA A 19 44.45 -27.55 9.30
C ALA A 19 43.49 -27.03 8.19
N SER A 20 43.93 -27.08 6.93
CA SER A 20 43.12 -26.69 5.76
C SER A 20 41.89 -27.59 5.61
N ASN A 21 42.06 -28.91 5.73
CA ASN A 21 40.96 -29.87 5.66
C ASN A 21 39.95 -29.68 6.82
N GLN A 22 40.45 -29.40 8.01
CA GLN A 22 39.62 -29.17 9.19
C GLN A 22 38.85 -27.85 9.05
N GLN A 23 39.49 -26.82 8.49
CA GLN A 23 38.83 -25.54 8.20
C GLN A 23 37.78 -25.69 7.11
N GLN A 24 38.00 -26.49 6.06
CA GLN A 24 36.99 -26.79 5.04
C GLN A 24 35.78 -27.54 5.61
N GLN A 25 36.01 -28.54 6.48
CA GLN A 25 34.91 -29.25 7.15
C GLN A 25 34.09 -28.30 8.03
N THR A 26 34.78 -27.41 8.76
CA THR A 26 34.11 -26.39 9.60
C THR A 26 33.28 -25.42 8.75
N LEU A 27 33.83 -24.96 7.63
CA LEU A 27 33.08 -24.07 6.68
C LEU A 27 31.89 -24.78 6.06
N ALA A 28 32.05 -26.04 5.64
CA ALA A 28 30.95 -26.84 5.07
C ALA A 28 29.82 -27.08 6.10
N SER A 29 30.16 -27.35 7.34
CA SER A 29 29.17 -27.48 8.42
C SER A 29 28.49 -26.15 8.73
N GLN A 30 29.21 -25.02 8.77
CA GLN A 30 28.64 -23.70 8.98
C GLN A 30 27.69 -23.28 7.86
N ILE A 31 28.01 -23.58 6.59
CA ILE A 31 27.15 -23.32 5.44
C ILE A 31 25.85 -24.17 5.54
N SER A 32 25.99 -25.44 5.89
CA SER A 32 24.84 -26.34 6.11
C SER A 32 23.94 -25.86 7.24
N ASP A 33 24.53 -25.47 8.36
CA ASP A 33 23.78 -24.92 9.50
C ASP A 33 23.11 -23.59 9.16
N HIS A 34 23.77 -22.74 8.37
CA HIS A 34 23.21 -21.48 7.94
C HIS A 34 22.04 -21.69 6.95
N SER A 35 22.18 -22.62 6.03
CA SER A 35 21.08 -23.02 5.11
C SER A 35 19.89 -23.55 5.89
N SER A 36 20.10 -24.45 6.84
CA SER A 36 19.03 -25.00 7.69
C SER A 36 18.32 -23.93 8.53
N ARG A 37 19.09 -22.99 9.08
CA ARG A 37 18.52 -21.85 9.83
C ARG A 37 17.72 -20.90 8.91
N MET A 38 18.18 -20.71 7.68
CA MET A 38 17.47 -19.88 6.70
C MET A 38 16.15 -20.53 6.29
N GLU A 39 16.14 -21.87 6.05
CA GLU A 39 14.90 -22.62 5.77
C GLU A 39 13.92 -22.57 6.95
N GLN A 40 14.39 -22.71 8.17
CA GLN A 40 13.57 -22.59 9.37
C GLN A 40 13.00 -21.17 9.53
N THR A 41 13.80 -20.13 9.27
CA THR A 41 13.35 -18.74 9.32
C THR A 41 12.32 -18.45 8.25
N LEU A 42 12.53 -18.92 7.00
CA LEU A 42 11.57 -18.78 5.90
C LEU A 42 10.26 -19.52 6.18
N SER A 43 10.35 -20.73 6.74
CA SER A 43 9.18 -21.51 7.14
C SER A 43 8.40 -20.79 8.26
N GLY A 44 9.08 -20.29 9.28
CA GLY A 44 8.48 -19.48 10.35
C GLY A 44 7.81 -18.22 9.83
N PHE A 45 8.47 -17.51 8.90
CA PHE A 45 7.92 -16.32 8.27
C PHE A 45 6.66 -16.63 7.44
N ARG A 46 6.66 -17.73 6.65
CA ARG A 46 5.47 -18.18 5.92
C ARG A 46 4.31 -18.52 6.84
N GLN A 47 4.58 -19.19 7.95
CA GLN A 47 3.57 -19.53 8.95
C GLN A 47 3.02 -18.27 9.63
N GLN A 48 3.87 -17.32 10.00
CA GLN A 48 3.48 -16.05 10.62
C GLN A 48 2.67 -15.17 9.67
N LEU A 49 3.04 -15.12 8.37
CA LEU A 49 2.27 -14.44 7.32
C LEU A 49 0.90 -15.07 7.15
N GLY A 50 0.82 -16.42 7.09
CA GLY A 50 -0.44 -17.15 7.00
C GLY A 50 -1.38 -16.86 8.18
N GLN A 51 -0.85 -16.89 9.41
CA GLN A 51 -1.60 -16.54 10.62
C GLN A 51 -2.03 -15.09 10.64
N SER A 52 -1.16 -14.16 10.24
CA SER A 52 -1.48 -12.73 10.19
C SER A 52 -2.58 -12.42 9.16
N LEU A 53 -2.54 -13.04 7.99
CA LEU A 53 -3.59 -12.93 6.97
C LEU A 53 -4.92 -13.52 7.45
N GLN A 54 -4.88 -14.65 8.13
CA GLN A 54 -6.08 -15.28 8.69
C GLN A 54 -6.69 -14.42 9.81
N GLN A 55 -5.87 -13.87 10.71
CA GLN A 55 -6.32 -12.91 11.73
C GLN A 55 -6.89 -11.63 11.12
N GLN A 56 -6.25 -11.10 10.05
CA GLN A 56 -6.74 -9.94 9.32
C GLN A 56 -8.11 -10.21 8.70
N THR A 57 -8.29 -11.37 8.07
CA THR A 57 -9.57 -11.78 7.46
C THR A 57 -10.65 -11.95 8.52
N GLN A 58 -10.34 -12.59 9.64
CA GLN A 58 -11.25 -12.74 10.77
C GLN A 58 -11.63 -11.38 11.35
N SER A 59 -10.66 -10.50 11.61
CA SER A 59 -10.90 -9.14 12.11
C SER A 59 -11.77 -8.32 11.14
N THR A 60 -11.58 -8.51 9.83
CA THR A 60 -12.41 -7.85 8.81
C THR A 60 -13.85 -8.38 8.85
N HIS A 61 -14.03 -9.69 9.00
CA HIS A 61 -15.34 -10.32 9.13
C HIS A 61 -16.06 -9.85 10.40
N ASP A 62 -15.37 -9.83 11.55
CA ASP A 62 -15.91 -9.35 12.82
C ASP A 62 -16.29 -7.86 12.76
N ASN A 63 -15.49 -7.05 12.05
CA ASN A 63 -15.80 -5.65 11.82
C ASN A 63 -17.02 -5.46 10.92
N LEU A 64 -17.21 -6.30 9.90
CA LEU A 64 -18.42 -6.29 9.05
C LEU A 64 -19.66 -6.72 9.83
N THR A 65 -19.54 -7.73 10.70
CA THR A 65 -20.63 -8.16 11.58
C THR A 65 -21.00 -7.05 12.56
N LYS A 66 -20.04 -6.43 13.23
CA LYS A 66 -20.26 -5.26 14.09
C LYS A 66 -20.84 -4.06 13.35
N LEU A 67 -20.47 -3.88 12.07
CA LEU A 67 -21.06 -2.84 11.22
C LEU A 67 -22.54 -3.14 10.94
N SER A 68 -22.87 -4.41 10.67
CA SER A 68 -24.24 -4.86 10.47
C SER A 68 -25.10 -4.68 11.74
N GLU A 69 -24.55 -5.04 12.92
CA GLU A 69 -25.19 -4.81 14.21
C GLU A 69 -25.40 -3.31 14.50
N ARG A 70 -24.41 -2.47 14.17
CA ARG A 70 -24.53 -1.01 14.32
C ARG A 70 -25.53 -0.40 13.33
N LEU A 71 -25.70 -0.96 12.14
CA LEU A 71 -26.74 -0.57 11.21
C LEU A 71 -28.14 -0.90 11.76
N ALA A 72 -28.29 -2.05 12.40
CA ALA A 72 -29.54 -2.41 13.09
C ALA A 72 -29.85 -1.47 14.28
N VAL A 73 -28.81 -1.04 15.03
CA VAL A 73 -28.95 -0.02 16.09
C VAL A 73 -29.32 1.36 15.52
N ILE A 74 -28.77 1.71 14.35
CA ILE A 74 -29.12 2.95 13.64
C ILE A 74 -30.57 2.93 13.18
N ASP A 75 -31.07 1.78 12.75
CA ASP A 75 -32.48 1.60 12.37
C ASP A 75 -33.43 1.76 13.60
N THR A 76 -33.00 1.25 14.74
CA THR A 76 -33.72 1.44 16.03
C THR A 76 -33.64 2.90 16.50
N ALA A 77 -32.47 3.55 16.36
CA ALA A 77 -32.29 4.96 16.69
C ALA A 77 -33.07 5.89 15.73
N ASN A 78 -33.21 5.48 14.47
CA ASN A 78 -34.04 6.20 13.49
C ASN A 78 -35.54 6.20 13.89
N ASN A 79 -36.02 5.10 14.41
CA ASN A 79 -37.38 5.02 14.97
C ASN A 79 -37.56 5.87 16.23
N GLN A 80 -36.53 6.01 17.06
CA GLN A 80 -36.52 6.93 18.21
C GLN A 80 -36.40 8.41 17.78
N ILE A 81 -35.70 8.72 16.69
CA ILE A 81 -35.63 10.07 16.11
C ILE A 81 -37.00 10.50 15.55
N LEU A 82 -37.76 9.58 14.99
CA LEU A 82 -39.15 9.85 14.59
C LEU A 82 -40.09 10.19 15.79
N GLU A 83 -39.82 9.61 16.94
CA GLU A 83 -40.51 9.92 18.22
C GLU A 83 -40.04 11.28 18.77
N LEU A 84 -38.77 11.67 18.61
CA LEU A 84 -38.21 12.98 18.98
C LEU A 84 -38.69 14.12 18.06
N THR A 85 -39.31 13.82 16.92
CA THR A 85 -39.90 14.83 16.01
C THR A 85 -41.03 15.62 16.68
N GLY A 86 -41.61 15.10 17.76
CA GLY A 86 -42.55 15.82 18.63
C GLY A 86 -41.93 17.00 19.44
N GLN A 87 -40.59 17.02 19.62
CA GLN A 87 -39.89 18.09 20.35
C GLN A 87 -39.45 19.26 19.43
N VAL A 88 -39.74 19.19 18.13
CA VAL A 88 -39.42 20.22 17.13
C VAL A 88 -40.15 21.55 17.37
N THR A 89 -41.16 21.59 18.20
CA THR A 89 -41.91 22.80 18.55
C THR A 89 -41.03 23.85 19.29
N GLN A 90 -39.96 23.44 19.98
CA GLN A 90 -38.99 24.37 20.59
C GLN A 90 -38.00 24.94 19.60
N LEU A 91 -37.72 24.28 18.48
CA LEU A 91 -36.86 24.80 17.40
C LEU A 91 -37.56 25.90 16.58
N HIS A 92 -38.85 26.04 16.71
CA HIS A 92 -39.61 27.04 15.96
C HIS A 92 -39.15 28.48 16.24
N ASN A 93 -38.67 28.80 17.44
CA ASN A 93 -38.21 30.14 17.81
C ASN A 93 -36.78 30.46 17.31
N ILE A 94 -35.95 29.43 17.11
CA ILE A 94 -34.54 29.61 16.61
C ILE A 94 -34.54 29.76 15.09
N LEU A 95 -35.52 29.20 14.38
CA LEU A 95 -35.58 29.21 12.92
C LEU A 95 -36.30 30.45 12.32
N ALA A 96 -36.72 31.39 13.13
CA ALA A 96 -37.37 32.62 12.67
C ALA A 96 -36.47 33.54 11.85
N ASN A 97 -35.15 33.45 12.03
CA ASN A 97 -34.16 34.27 11.35
C ASN A 97 -33.54 33.59 10.11
N LYS A 98 -33.56 34.24 8.95
CA LYS A 98 -33.05 33.69 7.67
C LYS A 98 -31.57 33.31 7.75
N THR A 99 -30.77 34.03 8.53
CA THR A 99 -29.34 33.75 8.75
C THR A 99 -29.12 32.53 9.63
N GLU A 100 -29.92 32.34 10.68
CA GLU A 100 -29.83 31.21 11.62
C GLU A 100 -30.28 29.90 10.97
N ARG A 101 -31.19 29.95 10.02
CA ARG A 101 -31.65 28.81 9.21
C ARG A 101 -30.56 28.22 8.32
N GLY A 102 -29.82 29.09 7.61
CA GLY A 102 -28.69 28.67 6.78
C GLY A 102 -27.60 28.01 7.64
N ALA A 103 -27.25 28.68 8.74
CA ALA A 103 -26.27 28.18 9.69
C ALA A 103 -26.65 26.81 10.29
N PHE A 104 -27.92 26.56 10.59
CA PHE A 104 -28.37 25.27 11.13
C PHE A 104 -28.14 24.11 10.15
N GLY A 105 -28.50 24.26 8.88
CA GLY A 105 -28.30 23.22 7.87
C GLY A 105 -26.82 22.98 7.59
N GLU A 106 -26.02 24.03 7.56
CA GLU A 106 -24.57 23.94 7.39
C GLU A 106 -23.92 23.23 8.59
N VAL A 107 -24.27 23.58 9.83
CA VAL A 107 -23.75 22.95 11.05
C VAL A 107 -24.14 21.49 11.13
N GLN A 108 -25.37 21.12 10.75
CA GLN A 108 -25.81 19.74 10.73
C GLN A 108 -25.03 18.92 9.69
N LEU A 109 -24.86 19.45 8.49
CA LEU A 109 -24.02 18.85 7.44
C LEU A 109 -22.60 18.67 7.92
N GLU A 110 -22.01 19.71 8.51
CA GLU A 110 -20.65 19.70 9.03
C GLU A 110 -20.44 18.60 10.09
N ASN A 111 -21.37 18.48 11.05
CA ASN A 111 -21.32 17.45 12.08
C ASN A 111 -21.41 16.03 11.51
N LEU A 112 -22.31 15.80 10.54
CA LEU A 112 -22.43 14.50 9.87
C LEU A 112 -21.13 14.13 9.17
N ILE A 113 -20.55 15.03 8.41
CA ILE A 113 -19.32 14.80 7.65
C ILE A 113 -18.13 14.53 8.60
N LYS A 114 -17.96 15.35 9.64
CA LYS A 114 -16.88 15.18 10.63
C LYS A 114 -16.99 13.85 11.40
N THR A 115 -18.19 13.36 11.62
CA THR A 115 -18.42 12.08 12.32
C THR A 115 -18.00 10.88 11.48
N VAL A 116 -18.15 10.94 10.16
CA VAL A 116 -17.98 9.78 9.27
C VAL A 116 -16.63 9.77 8.56
N LEU A 117 -16.18 10.93 8.10
CA LEU A 117 -15.00 11.05 7.22
C LEU A 117 -13.78 11.58 7.96
N PRO A 118 -12.56 11.16 7.57
CA PRO A 118 -11.34 11.71 8.10
C PRO A 118 -11.11 13.15 7.59
N PRO A 119 -10.40 14.03 8.34
CA PRO A 119 -10.26 15.46 8.04
C PRO A 119 -9.69 15.78 6.67
N ASN A 120 -8.90 14.91 6.08
CA ASN A 120 -8.30 15.10 4.76
C ASN A 120 -9.24 14.76 3.58
N ALA A 121 -10.41 14.17 3.87
CA ALA A 121 -11.38 13.72 2.86
C ALA A 121 -12.42 14.79 2.50
N TYR A 122 -12.42 15.94 3.16
CA TYR A 122 -13.38 17.02 2.91
C TYR A 122 -12.76 18.40 3.12
N ALA A 123 -13.44 19.41 2.63
CA ALA A 123 -13.17 20.79 2.97
C ALA A 123 -14.49 21.59 2.99
N PHE A 124 -14.64 22.48 4.00
CA PHE A 124 -15.80 23.34 4.11
C PHE A 124 -15.53 24.71 3.51
N GLN A 125 -16.59 25.35 3.05
CA GLN A 125 -16.60 26.72 2.56
C GLN A 125 -15.54 27.00 1.48
N VAL A 126 -15.44 26.07 0.52
CA VAL A 126 -14.43 26.09 -0.55
C VAL A 126 -14.86 27.00 -1.68
N THR A 127 -13.99 27.91 -2.09
CA THR A 127 -14.19 28.69 -3.31
C THR A 127 -13.67 27.91 -4.52
N LEU A 128 -14.56 27.59 -5.45
CA LEU A 128 -14.23 26.89 -6.69
C LEU A 128 -13.57 27.85 -7.72
N PRO A 129 -12.95 27.32 -8.79
CA PRO A 129 -12.29 28.17 -9.82
C PRO A 129 -13.25 29.16 -10.51
N ASN A 130 -14.54 28.84 -10.55
CA ASN A 130 -15.59 29.75 -11.07
C ASN A 130 -16.03 30.82 -10.05
N GLN A 131 -15.27 31.01 -8.95
CA GLN A 131 -15.50 31.96 -7.86
C GLN A 131 -16.81 31.71 -7.07
N LYS A 132 -17.43 30.55 -7.22
CA LYS A 132 -18.58 30.16 -6.40
C LYS A 132 -18.10 29.45 -5.15
N ARG A 133 -18.71 29.79 -4.00
CA ARG A 133 -18.38 29.17 -2.71
C ARG A 133 -19.33 28.03 -2.43
N ALA A 134 -18.77 26.85 -2.20
CA ALA A 134 -19.50 25.64 -1.85
C ALA A 134 -19.47 25.41 -0.34
N ASP A 135 -20.55 24.92 0.25
CA ASP A 135 -20.64 24.65 1.69
C ASP A 135 -19.68 23.52 2.08
N CYS A 136 -19.63 22.45 1.30
CA CYS A 136 -18.68 21.37 1.48
C CYS A 136 -18.25 20.75 0.14
N VAL A 137 -16.99 20.34 0.08
CA VAL A 137 -16.41 19.55 -1.00
C VAL A 137 -15.85 18.26 -0.42
N LEU A 138 -16.33 17.12 -0.89
CA LEU A 138 -15.77 15.79 -0.61
C LEU A 138 -14.64 15.52 -1.61
N LYS A 139 -13.45 15.30 -1.10
CA LYS A 139 -12.25 15.00 -1.91
C LYS A 139 -12.21 13.53 -2.24
N LEU A 140 -12.44 13.20 -3.50
CA LEU A 140 -12.45 11.82 -4.00
C LEU A 140 -11.37 11.62 -5.07
N PRO A 141 -10.87 10.40 -5.23
CA PRO A 141 -10.02 10.06 -6.36
C PRO A 141 -10.72 10.35 -7.68
N ASN A 142 -9.97 10.74 -8.68
CA ASN A 142 -10.52 10.92 -10.02
C ASN A 142 -10.29 9.64 -10.87
N PRO A 143 -11.31 9.00 -11.44
CA PRO A 143 -12.74 9.30 -11.31
C PRO A 143 -13.35 8.86 -9.97
N PRO A 144 -14.44 9.43 -9.45
CA PRO A 144 -15.30 10.41 -10.10
C PRO A 144 -14.88 11.89 -9.91
N GLY A 145 -13.86 12.21 -9.09
CA GLY A 145 -13.47 13.55 -8.72
C GLY A 145 -14.25 14.12 -7.53
N ASP A 146 -13.99 15.37 -7.20
CA ASP A 146 -14.52 16.04 -6.02
C ASP A 146 -16.03 16.27 -6.11
N ILE A 147 -16.79 15.81 -5.11
CA ILE A 147 -18.25 16.00 -5.04
C ILE A 147 -18.57 17.21 -4.17
N VAL A 148 -19.35 18.13 -4.72
CA VAL A 148 -19.84 19.30 -3.99
C VAL A 148 -21.16 18.98 -3.30
N ILE A 149 -21.28 19.44 -2.06
CA ILE A 149 -22.51 19.36 -1.27
C ILE A 149 -22.90 20.79 -0.87
N ASP A 150 -24.13 21.14 -1.11
CA ASP A 150 -24.71 22.42 -0.75
C ASP A 150 -25.96 22.20 0.11
N SER A 151 -26.01 22.87 1.25
CA SER A 151 -27.12 22.75 2.21
C SER A 151 -28.18 23.81 1.95
N LYS A 152 -29.40 23.37 1.67
CA LYS A 152 -30.52 24.29 1.46
C LYS A 152 -31.75 23.80 2.20
N PHE A 153 -32.43 24.72 2.87
CA PHE A 153 -33.66 24.43 3.57
C PHE A 153 -34.80 25.33 3.08
N PRO A 154 -35.73 24.83 2.26
CA PRO A 154 -36.88 25.56 1.75
C PRO A 154 -37.99 25.71 2.84
N LEU A 155 -37.59 26.30 4.00
CA LEU A 155 -38.43 26.32 5.21
C LEU A 155 -39.72 27.08 5.02
N GLU A 156 -39.75 28.21 4.33
CA GLU A 156 -40.96 29.03 4.12
C GLU A 156 -42.03 28.24 3.35
N ALA A 157 -41.63 27.57 2.29
CA ALA A 157 -42.50 26.74 1.50
C ALA A 157 -42.96 25.49 2.29
N TRP A 158 -42.08 24.93 3.12
CA TRP A 158 -42.41 23.82 4.02
C TRP A 158 -43.39 24.22 5.09
N HIS A 159 -43.20 25.34 5.77
CA HIS A 159 -44.17 25.83 6.79
C HIS A 159 -45.55 26.16 6.18
N SER A 160 -45.57 26.74 4.97
CA SER A 160 -46.81 26.94 4.25
C SER A 160 -47.58 25.63 4.02
N LEU A 161 -46.84 24.56 3.75
CA LEU A 161 -47.42 23.23 3.56
C LEU A 161 -47.93 22.63 4.89
N GLN A 162 -47.17 22.81 5.95
CA GLN A 162 -47.57 22.30 7.30
C GLN A 162 -48.80 23.01 7.87
N ASN A 163 -48.93 24.31 7.61
CA ASN A 163 -50.03 25.15 8.11
C ASN A 163 -51.24 25.14 7.20
N ALA A 164 -51.21 24.45 6.07
CA ALA A 164 -52.34 24.37 5.14
C ALA A 164 -53.44 23.47 5.68
N GLU A 165 -54.61 24.04 5.91
CA GLU A 165 -55.78 23.37 6.48
C GLU A 165 -56.66 22.71 5.41
N THR A 166 -56.70 23.30 4.23
CA THR A 166 -57.53 22.82 3.10
C THR A 166 -56.68 22.06 2.06
N LYS A 167 -57.32 21.13 1.32
CA LYS A 167 -56.67 20.43 0.20
C LYS A 167 -56.14 21.39 -0.89
N ALA A 168 -56.86 22.49 -1.10
CA ALA A 168 -56.46 23.51 -2.07
C ALA A 168 -55.19 24.24 -1.64
N GLU A 169 -55.10 24.65 -0.37
CA GLU A 169 -53.92 25.25 0.24
C GLU A 169 -52.74 24.30 0.23
N GLN A 170 -52.93 23.02 0.59
CA GLN A 170 -51.91 21.99 0.53
C GLN A 170 -51.32 21.84 -0.88
N GLN A 171 -52.20 21.81 -1.89
CA GLN A 171 -51.77 21.69 -3.28
C GLN A 171 -51.01 22.95 -3.77
N ALA A 172 -51.45 24.15 -3.34
CA ALA A 172 -50.73 25.40 -3.63
C ALA A 172 -49.34 25.43 -2.94
N ALA A 173 -49.27 25.05 -1.66
CA ALA A 173 -48.02 25.00 -0.91
C ALA A 173 -47.03 23.94 -1.48
N ARG A 174 -47.52 22.75 -1.90
CA ARG A 174 -46.72 21.77 -2.62
C ARG A 174 -46.11 22.33 -3.90
N LYS A 175 -46.88 23.08 -4.69
CA LYS A 175 -46.36 23.73 -5.89
C LYS A 175 -45.25 24.75 -5.57
N GLN A 176 -45.41 25.53 -4.49
CA GLN A 176 -44.39 26.47 -4.03
C GLN A 176 -43.12 25.76 -3.59
N LEU A 177 -43.25 24.67 -2.81
CA LEU A 177 -42.13 23.82 -2.37
C LEU A 177 -41.42 23.22 -3.58
N ALA A 178 -42.15 22.70 -4.54
CA ALA A 178 -41.59 22.14 -5.77
C ALA A 178 -40.77 23.22 -6.58
N ILE A 179 -41.29 24.43 -6.70
CA ILE A 179 -40.62 25.55 -7.37
C ILE A 179 -39.33 25.90 -6.62
N ALA A 180 -39.38 26.02 -5.31
CA ALA A 180 -38.20 26.35 -4.49
C ALA A 180 -37.10 25.31 -4.63
N VAL A 181 -37.43 24.01 -4.51
CA VAL A 181 -36.47 22.93 -4.64
C VAL A 181 -35.87 22.83 -6.04
N ARG A 182 -36.69 22.97 -7.09
CA ARG A 182 -36.16 23.03 -8.48
C ARG A 182 -35.21 24.20 -8.70
N GLY A 183 -35.52 25.36 -8.09
CA GLY A 183 -34.60 26.51 -8.11
C GLY A 183 -33.25 26.18 -7.49
N HIS A 184 -33.24 25.53 -6.31
CA HIS A 184 -32.00 25.08 -5.69
C HIS A 184 -31.26 24.03 -6.51
N VAL A 185 -31.93 23.04 -7.08
CA VAL A 185 -31.34 22.05 -7.97
C VAL A 185 -30.64 22.70 -9.17
N LYS A 186 -31.33 23.64 -9.83
CA LYS A 186 -30.76 24.39 -10.96
C LYS A 186 -29.54 25.20 -10.54
N ASP A 187 -29.63 25.93 -9.45
CA ASP A 187 -28.54 26.72 -8.89
C ASP A 187 -27.30 25.86 -8.61
N ILE A 188 -27.48 24.68 -8.00
CA ILE A 188 -26.41 23.77 -7.69
C ILE A 188 -25.77 23.20 -8.95
N GLN A 189 -26.57 22.80 -9.94
CA GLN A 189 -26.10 22.32 -11.22
C GLN A 189 -25.19 23.36 -11.91
N GLU A 190 -25.67 24.61 -12.00
CA GLU A 190 -24.95 25.68 -12.70
C GLU A 190 -23.70 26.16 -11.96
N LYS A 191 -23.72 26.11 -10.62
CA LYS A 191 -22.62 26.66 -9.78
C LYS A 191 -21.53 25.64 -9.47
N TYR A 192 -21.89 24.36 -9.31
CA TYR A 192 -21.00 23.39 -8.66
C TYR A 192 -20.65 22.17 -9.50
N ILE A 193 -21.30 21.95 -10.63
CA ILE A 193 -20.89 20.92 -11.60
C ILE A 193 -20.01 21.60 -12.65
N VAL A 194 -18.69 21.58 -12.41
CA VAL A 194 -17.69 22.27 -13.25
C VAL A 194 -16.83 21.21 -13.94
N ALA A 195 -16.94 21.14 -15.27
CA ALA A 195 -16.20 20.15 -16.07
C ALA A 195 -14.69 20.22 -15.81
N GLY A 196 -14.08 19.09 -15.56
CA GLY A 196 -12.64 18.97 -15.29
C GLY A 196 -12.20 19.39 -13.88
N THR A 197 -13.09 19.93 -13.04
CA THR A 197 -12.76 20.38 -11.67
C THR A 197 -13.52 19.59 -10.62
N THR A 198 -14.82 19.44 -10.80
CA THR A 198 -15.68 18.68 -9.87
C THR A 198 -16.20 17.42 -10.56
N ALA A 199 -16.77 16.51 -9.76
CA ALA A 199 -17.50 15.39 -10.30
C ALA A 199 -18.67 15.85 -11.17
N GLU A 200 -19.14 14.97 -12.06
CA GLU A 200 -20.30 15.23 -12.92
C GLU A 200 -21.64 15.30 -12.16
N SER A 201 -21.59 15.25 -10.85
CA SER A 201 -22.75 15.31 -9.97
C SER A 201 -22.45 16.09 -8.69
N ALA A 202 -23.51 16.63 -8.08
CA ALA A 202 -23.46 17.36 -6.80
C ALA A 202 -24.60 16.88 -5.89
N CYS A 203 -24.52 17.23 -4.61
CA CYS A 203 -25.57 16.91 -3.63
C CYS A 203 -26.28 18.16 -3.13
N LEU A 204 -27.60 18.10 -3.09
CA LEU A 204 -28.46 19.03 -2.36
C LEU A 204 -28.80 18.41 -1.00
N PHE A 205 -28.21 18.92 0.07
CA PHE A 205 -28.51 18.44 1.42
C PHE A 205 -29.73 19.17 1.97
N LEU A 206 -30.78 18.42 2.30
CA LEU A 206 -31.97 18.89 2.98
C LEU A 206 -31.90 18.50 4.47
N PRO A 207 -31.77 19.47 5.41
CA PRO A 207 -31.60 19.16 6.84
C PRO A 207 -32.89 18.68 7.52
N SER A 208 -33.82 18.09 6.77
CA SER A 208 -35.12 17.59 7.26
C SER A 208 -35.57 16.33 6.53
N GLU A 209 -35.69 15.24 7.27
CA GLU A 209 -36.25 13.99 6.74
C GLU A 209 -37.72 14.15 6.29
N ALA A 210 -38.51 14.97 6.97
CA ALA A 210 -39.90 15.19 6.62
C ALA A 210 -40.03 15.90 5.24
N VAL A 211 -39.19 16.89 4.95
CA VAL A 211 -39.17 17.56 3.63
C VAL A 211 -38.72 16.57 2.55
N TYR A 212 -37.70 15.77 2.82
CA TYR A 212 -37.25 14.73 1.91
C TYR A 212 -38.34 13.70 1.60
N ALA A 213 -39.03 13.21 2.62
CA ALA A 213 -40.12 12.24 2.47
C ALA A 213 -41.30 12.82 1.66
N GLU A 214 -41.67 14.08 1.92
CA GLU A 214 -42.73 14.76 1.18
C GLU A 214 -42.39 14.92 -0.31
N LEU A 215 -41.13 15.28 -0.64
CA LEU A 215 -40.71 15.37 -2.03
C LEU A 215 -40.81 14.02 -2.74
N HIS A 216 -40.36 12.95 -2.12
CA HIS A 216 -40.37 11.62 -2.72
C HIS A 216 -41.82 11.05 -2.83
N ALA A 217 -42.67 11.29 -1.86
CA ALA A 217 -44.04 10.77 -1.85
C ALA A 217 -44.97 11.53 -2.80
N ASN A 218 -44.85 12.86 -2.85
CA ASN A 218 -45.85 13.71 -3.47
C ASN A 218 -45.35 14.58 -4.63
N MET A 219 -44.05 14.56 -4.94
CA MET A 219 -43.44 15.41 -6.00
C MET A 219 -42.40 14.65 -6.84
N PRO A 220 -42.80 13.51 -7.45
CA PRO A 220 -41.85 12.70 -8.22
C PRO A 220 -41.19 13.43 -9.41
N ASP A 221 -41.90 14.41 -9.96
CA ASP A 221 -41.40 15.27 -11.04
C ASP A 221 -40.23 16.18 -10.62
N VAL A 222 -40.14 16.57 -9.33
CA VAL A 222 -39.01 17.30 -8.77
C VAL A 222 -37.78 16.37 -8.65
N ILE A 223 -38.01 15.16 -8.20
CA ILE A 223 -36.96 14.13 -8.08
C ILE A 223 -36.41 13.75 -9.45
N GLU A 224 -37.29 13.55 -10.45
CA GLU A 224 -36.84 13.28 -11.82
C GLU A 224 -36.05 14.45 -12.42
N ALA A 225 -36.46 15.69 -12.18
CA ALA A 225 -35.70 16.86 -12.59
C ALA A 225 -34.33 16.95 -11.94
N SER A 226 -34.21 16.57 -10.66
CA SER A 226 -32.93 16.56 -9.95
C SER A 226 -31.97 15.50 -10.53
N TYR A 227 -32.47 14.33 -10.90
CA TYR A 227 -31.66 13.28 -11.57
C TYR A 227 -31.16 13.73 -12.92
N LYS A 228 -32.03 14.38 -13.72
CA LYS A 228 -31.63 14.95 -15.03
C LYS A 228 -30.55 16.03 -14.88
N ALA A 229 -30.61 16.80 -13.81
CA ALA A 229 -29.62 17.82 -13.45
C ALA A 229 -28.35 17.23 -12.83
N ARG A 230 -28.28 15.92 -12.55
CA ARG A 230 -27.21 15.25 -11.83
C ARG A 230 -26.99 15.82 -10.41
N VAL A 231 -28.05 16.31 -9.77
CA VAL A 231 -28.05 16.82 -8.41
C VAL A 231 -28.84 15.87 -7.53
N TRP A 232 -28.15 15.19 -6.64
CA TRP A 232 -28.75 14.20 -5.75
C TRP A 232 -29.32 14.92 -4.52
N ILE A 233 -30.63 14.80 -4.33
CA ILE A 233 -31.28 15.32 -3.11
C ILE A 233 -31.07 14.30 -2.01
N VAL A 234 -30.52 14.75 -0.88
CA VAL A 234 -30.18 13.88 0.26
C VAL A 234 -30.67 14.46 1.58
N SER A 235 -31.18 13.60 2.44
CA SER A 235 -31.57 13.87 3.84
C SER A 235 -30.39 13.53 4.79
N PRO A 236 -30.47 13.81 6.09
CA PRO A 236 -29.47 13.38 7.05
C PRO A 236 -29.18 11.88 7.02
N THR A 237 -30.22 11.04 6.95
CA THR A 237 -30.07 9.57 6.90
C THR A 237 -29.44 9.11 5.59
N THR A 238 -29.92 9.61 4.45
CA THR A 238 -29.34 9.23 3.15
C THR A 238 -27.94 9.81 2.96
N MET A 239 -27.65 10.98 3.51
CA MET A 239 -26.30 11.55 3.56
C MET A 239 -25.35 10.65 4.37
N MET A 240 -25.78 10.16 5.52
CA MET A 240 -24.98 9.23 6.33
C MET A 240 -24.63 7.95 5.55
N ALA A 241 -25.58 7.36 4.82
CA ALA A 241 -25.35 6.20 3.97
C ALA A 241 -24.34 6.53 2.85
N THR A 242 -24.51 7.69 2.19
CA THR A 242 -23.60 8.17 1.14
C THR A 242 -22.20 8.37 1.69
N LEU A 243 -22.04 9.03 2.85
CA LEU A 243 -20.72 9.26 3.47
C LEU A 243 -20.04 7.95 3.87
N ASN A 244 -20.76 6.93 4.32
CA ASN A 244 -20.21 5.62 4.60
C ASN A 244 -19.68 4.94 3.30
N THR A 245 -20.42 5.09 2.19
CA THR A 245 -19.97 4.60 0.87
C THR A 245 -18.72 5.36 0.42
N VAL A 246 -18.69 6.67 0.54
CA VAL A 246 -17.52 7.52 0.26
C VAL A 246 -16.31 7.07 1.10
N ARG A 247 -16.51 6.82 2.39
CA ARG A 247 -15.45 6.32 3.27
C ARG A 247 -14.87 4.98 2.78
N ALA A 248 -15.72 4.07 2.30
CA ALA A 248 -15.28 2.80 1.73
C ALA A 248 -14.44 3.01 0.46
N VAL A 249 -14.89 3.87 -0.46
CA VAL A 249 -14.15 4.22 -1.69
C VAL A 249 -12.78 4.83 -1.37
N LEU A 250 -12.72 5.75 -0.40
CA LEU A 250 -11.46 6.36 0.03
C LEU A 250 -10.50 5.34 0.66
N ARG A 251 -11.02 4.39 1.42
CA ARG A 251 -10.23 3.29 1.98
C ARG A 251 -9.66 2.41 0.87
N ASP A 252 -10.48 2.04 -0.10
CA ASP A 252 -10.05 1.22 -1.24
C ASP A 252 -8.99 1.92 -2.08
N ALA A 253 -9.15 3.22 -2.32
CA ALA A 253 -8.16 4.01 -3.04
C ALA A 253 -6.80 4.04 -2.33
N ARG A 254 -6.79 4.27 -1.01
CA ARG A 254 -5.56 4.21 -0.20
C ARG A 254 -4.91 2.82 -0.21
N MET A 255 -5.72 1.76 -0.14
CA MET A 255 -5.20 0.40 -0.18
C MET A 255 -4.53 0.11 -1.53
N ARG A 256 -5.10 0.56 -2.65
CA ARG A 256 -4.48 0.43 -3.98
C ARG A 256 -3.15 1.18 -4.08
N GLU A 257 -3.10 2.41 -3.57
CA GLU A 257 -1.88 3.21 -3.54
C GLU A 257 -0.77 2.51 -2.73
N GLN A 258 -1.09 2.03 -1.53
CA GLN A 258 -0.15 1.28 -0.69
C GLN A 258 0.31 -0.02 -1.36
N THR A 259 -0.59 -0.73 -2.02
CA THR A 259 -0.25 -1.96 -2.76
C THR A 259 0.73 -1.66 -3.90
N ALA A 260 0.55 -0.56 -4.63
CA ALA A 260 1.47 -0.16 -5.69
C ALA A 260 2.88 0.16 -5.15
N ILE A 261 2.98 0.85 -4.01
CA ILE A 261 4.25 1.12 -3.33
C ILE A 261 4.94 -0.17 -2.90
N ILE A 262 4.18 -1.10 -2.27
CA ILE A 262 4.70 -2.40 -1.83
C ILE A 262 5.22 -3.20 -3.03
N GLN A 263 4.49 -3.23 -4.14
CA GLN A 263 4.92 -3.92 -5.36
C GLN A 263 6.22 -3.33 -5.92
N ALA A 264 6.35 -2.01 -5.94
CA ALA A 264 7.56 -1.34 -6.40
C ALA A 264 8.79 -1.68 -5.52
N GLU A 265 8.63 -1.70 -4.20
CA GLU A 265 9.69 -2.09 -3.26
C GLU A 265 10.04 -3.59 -3.38
N MET A 266 9.05 -4.45 -3.60
CA MET A 266 9.27 -5.88 -3.81
C MET A 266 10.09 -6.14 -5.08
N LEU A 267 9.86 -5.42 -6.16
CA LEU A 267 10.68 -5.53 -7.38
C LEU A 267 12.14 -5.14 -7.12
N LYS A 268 12.40 -4.07 -6.38
CA LYS A 268 13.76 -3.69 -5.99
C LYS A 268 14.44 -4.78 -5.16
N LEU A 269 13.70 -5.36 -4.21
CA LEU A 269 14.21 -6.46 -3.38
C LEU A 269 14.58 -7.68 -4.24
N LEU A 270 13.77 -8.03 -5.24
CA LEU A 270 14.08 -9.12 -6.17
C LEU A 270 15.36 -8.86 -6.97
N GLU A 271 15.61 -7.62 -7.41
CA GLU A 271 16.85 -7.24 -8.06
C GLU A 271 18.06 -7.37 -7.13
N ASP A 272 17.92 -6.98 -5.86
CA ASP A 272 18.98 -7.13 -4.87
C ASP A 272 19.31 -8.59 -4.58
N VAL A 273 18.28 -9.46 -4.49
CA VAL A 273 18.46 -10.91 -4.36
C VAL A 273 19.19 -11.49 -5.57
N SER A 274 18.82 -11.10 -6.78
CA SER A 274 19.50 -11.57 -8.01
C SER A 274 20.96 -11.13 -8.05
N ARG A 275 21.26 -9.89 -7.61
CA ARG A 275 22.66 -9.42 -7.47
C ARG A 275 23.44 -10.20 -6.43
N LEU A 276 22.80 -10.57 -5.32
CA LEU A 276 23.42 -11.41 -4.29
C LEU A 276 23.74 -12.81 -4.83
N ASP A 277 22.79 -13.42 -5.53
CA ASP A 277 22.94 -14.74 -6.15
C ASP A 277 24.16 -14.76 -7.11
N THR A 278 24.26 -13.76 -7.97
CA THR A 278 25.42 -13.59 -8.87
C THR A 278 26.74 -13.47 -8.11
N ARG A 279 26.75 -12.76 -6.95
CA ARG A 279 27.97 -12.65 -6.12
C ARG A 279 28.35 -13.97 -5.45
N VAL A 280 27.35 -14.74 -5.02
CA VAL A 280 27.56 -16.08 -4.45
C VAL A 280 28.13 -17.03 -5.49
N ASP A 281 27.63 -17.02 -6.72
CA ASP A 281 28.15 -17.81 -7.82
C ASP A 281 29.60 -17.45 -8.18
N ASN A 282 29.92 -16.15 -8.18
CA ASN A 282 31.29 -15.69 -8.39
C ASN A 282 32.22 -16.18 -7.27
N LEU A 283 31.76 -16.11 -6.03
CA LEU A 283 32.51 -16.58 -4.87
C LEU A 283 32.76 -18.11 -4.97
N ASN A 284 31.77 -18.89 -5.32
CA ASN A 284 31.89 -20.33 -5.53
C ASN A 284 32.92 -20.67 -6.63
N ARG A 285 32.94 -19.90 -7.71
CA ARG A 285 33.96 -20.05 -8.76
C ARG A 285 35.37 -19.75 -8.25
N HIS A 286 35.53 -18.68 -7.46
CA HIS A 286 36.83 -18.34 -6.86
C HIS A 286 37.30 -19.44 -5.88
N PHE A 287 36.40 -19.99 -5.06
CA PHE A 287 36.74 -21.13 -4.20
C PHE A 287 37.16 -22.35 -4.99
N SER A 288 36.45 -22.69 -6.05
CA SER A 288 36.78 -23.81 -6.92
C SER A 288 38.16 -23.65 -7.58
N GLN A 289 38.50 -22.43 -8.01
CA GLN A 289 39.81 -22.12 -8.58
C GLN A 289 40.93 -22.23 -7.54
N ALA A 290 40.72 -21.64 -6.35
CA ALA A 290 41.69 -21.76 -5.26
C ALA A 290 41.93 -23.22 -4.85
N GLN A 291 40.85 -24.05 -4.83
CA GLN A 291 40.99 -25.48 -4.56
C GLN A 291 41.85 -26.19 -5.61
N LYS A 292 41.68 -25.87 -6.88
CA LYS A 292 42.51 -26.40 -7.96
C LYS A 292 43.95 -25.98 -7.81
N ASP A 293 44.23 -24.71 -7.53
CA ASP A 293 45.58 -24.19 -7.33
C ASP A 293 46.27 -24.90 -6.15
N ILE A 294 45.58 -25.13 -5.05
CA ILE A 294 46.10 -25.92 -3.90
C ILE A 294 46.48 -27.34 -4.34
N THR A 295 45.63 -28.00 -5.13
CA THR A 295 45.87 -29.35 -5.62
C THR A 295 47.14 -29.39 -6.56
N GLU A 296 47.29 -28.39 -7.39
CA GLU A 296 48.47 -28.27 -8.27
C GLU A 296 49.76 -28.02 -7.46
N ILE A 297 49.69 -27.19 -6.42
CA ILE A 297 50.80 -26.96 -5.47
C ILE A 297 51.16 -28.27 -4.77
N GLN A 298 50.21 -29.04 -4.25
CA GLN A 298 50.46 -30.33 -3.62
C GLN A 298 51.13 -31.31 -4.58
N THR A 299 50.67 -31.38 -5.80
CA THR A 299 51.26 -32.24 -6.85
C THR A 299 52.72 -31.83 -7.13
N SER A 300 52.99 -30.53 -7.25
CA SER A 300 54.30 -29.98 -7.45
C SER A 300 55.24 -30.27 -6.28
N THR A 301 54.76 -30.08 -5.07
CA THR A 301 55.50 -30.41 -3.84
C THR A 301 55.86 -31.86 -3.77
N THR A 302 54.93 -32.76 -4.08
CA THR A 302 55.17 -34.19 -4.12
C THR A 302 56.25 -34.57 -5.15
N ARG A 303 56.24 -33.95 -6.33
CA ARG A 303 57.27 -34.14 -7.36
C ARG A 303 58.65 -33.66 -6.88
N ILE A 304 58.72 -32.50 -6.23
CA ILE A 304 59.96 -31.93 -5.66
C ILE A 304 60.49 -32.89 -4.58
N THR A 305 59.65 -33.34 -3.67
CA THR A 305 60.05 -34.30 -2.60
C THR A 305 60.59 -35.60 -3.17
N ASN A 306 59.88 -36.18 -4.18
CA ASN A 306 60.33 -37.39 -4.84
C ASN A 306 61.67 -37.23 -5.58
N ARG A 307 61.89 -36.08 -6.23
CA ARG A 307 63.20 -35.74 -6.84
C ARG A 307 64.29 -35.62 -5.81
N SER A 308 63.99 -34.91 -4.68
CA SER A 308 64.94 -34.76 -3.58
C SER A 308 65.35 -36.13 -2.98
N HIS A 309 64.36 -37.02 -2.80
CA HIS A 309 64.71 -38.40 -2.37
C HIS A 309 65.62 -39.14 -3.36
N LYS A 310 65.33 -39.07 -4.65
CA LYS A 310 66.18 -39.67 -5.69
C LYS A 310 67.61 -39.11 -5.70
N ILE A 311 67.78 -37.81 -5.44
CA ILE A 311 69.11 -37.20 -5.35
C ILE A 311 69.86 -37.66 -4.08
N THR A 312 69.13 -37.88 -2.98
CA THR A 312 69.71 -38.37 -1.72
C THR A 312 70.05 -39.87 -1.79
N GLU A 313 69.37 -40.65 -2.59
CA GLU A 313 69.61 -42.06 -2.85
C GLU A 313 70.73 -42.32 -3.88
N LEU A 314 71.14 -41.31 -4.66
CA LEU A 314 72.30 -41.34 -5.43
C LEU A 314 73.54 -41.22 -4.47
N ASP A 315 73.95 -42.36 -4.01
CA ASP A 315 75.14 -42.52 -3.18
C ASP A 315 76.35 -41.98 -3.94
N VAL A 316 76.99 -40.99 -3.41
CA VAL A 316 78.20 -40.37 -3.99
C VAL A 316 79.44 -41.20 -3.63
N SER A 317 79.33 -42.49 -3.59
CA SER A 317 80.38 -43.41 -3.36
C SER A 317 80.49 -44.39 -4.49
N ASP A 318 80.85 -43.92 -5.67
CA ASP A 318 81.76 -44.65 -6.62
C ASP A 318 82.18 -43.68 -7.74
N ASP A 319 83.45 -43.41 -7.73
CA ASP A 319 84.16 -42.80 -8.86
C ASP A 319 84.02 -43.72 -10.09
N GLU A 320 83.76 -43.10 -11.21
CA GLU A 320 83.93 -43.55 -12.61
C GLU A 320 82.58 -43.63 -13.37
N HIS A 321 82.53 -42.75 -14.31
CA HIS A 321 81.73 -42.54 -15.48
C HIS A 321 80.78 -41.35 -15.45
N ILE A 322 81.34 -40.18 -15.69
CA ILE A 322 80.59 -39.01 -16.14
C ILE A 322 80.25 -39.25 -17.61
N SER A 323 79.01 -39.72 -17.84
CA SER A 323 78.36 -39.60 -19.15
C SER A 323 77.53 -38.33 -19.14
N VAL A 324 77.94 -37.39 -19.94
CA VAL A 324 77.28 -36.09 -20.18
C VAL A 324 75.88 -36.34 -20.75
N ILE A 325 74.86 -36.13 -19.93
CA ILE A 325 73.48 -36.07 -20.43
C ILE A 325 73.25 -34.64 -20.89
N GLU A 326 73.27 -34.42 -22.22
CA GLU A 326 72.73 -33.21 -22.82
C GLU A 326 71.28 -33.11 -22.53
N THR A 327 70.94 -32.23 -21.63
CA THR A 327 69.52 -31.84 -21.37
C THR A 327 69.16 -30.71 -22.33
N GLU A 328 68.33 -31.07 -23.34
CA GLU A 328 67.59 -30.03 -24.11
C GLU A 328 66.79 -29.13 -23.17
N VAL A 329 67.26 -27.94 -22.99
CA VAL A 329 66.53 -26.85 -22.32
C VAL A 329 65.52 -26.30 -23.30
N LYS A 330 64.30 -26.73 -23.18
CA LYS A 330 63.20 -26.09 -23.89
C LYS A 330 62.90 -24.72 -23.28
N PRO A 331 62.89 -23.65 -24.09
CA PRO A 331 62.76 -22.29 -23.56
C PRO A 331 61.35 -22.09 -23.00
N ALA A 332 61.26 -21.39 -21.86
CA ALA A 332 60.03 -21.01 -21.19
C ALA A 332 59.17 -20.09 -22.08
N PRO A 333 57.85 -20.21 -22.05
CA PRO A 333 56.98 -19.33 -22.81
C PRO A 333 57.04 -17.90 -22.24
N THR A 334 57.35 -16.94 -23.12
CA THR A 334 57.34 -15.50 -22.86
C THR A 334 55.95 -15.03 -22.45
N LEU A 335 55.85 -14.37 -21.32
CA LEU A 335 54.66 -13.62 -20.88
C LEU A 335 54.40 -12.48 -21.88
N SER A 336 53.33 -12.61 -22.61
CA SER A 336 52.77 -11.53 -23.44
C SER A 336 52.24 -10.44 -22.52
N GLN A 337 52.84 -9.26 -22.62
CA GLN A 337 52.31 -8.04 -22.02
C GLN A 337 51.00 -7.68 -22.70
N ALA A 338 49.94 -7.67 -21.92
CA ALA A 338 48.66 -7.05 -22.33
C ALA A 338 48.82 -5.54 -22.21
N THR A 339 48.80 -4.87 -23.34
CA THR A 339 48.73 -3.40 -23.43
C THR A 339 47.31 -2.92 -23.08
N ASP A 340 47.27 -2.04 -22.11
CA ASP A 340 46.15 -1.12 -21.87
C ASP A 340 45.83 -0.33 -23.14
N THR A 341 44.51 -0.21 -23.39
CA THR A 341 43.96 0.99 -24.00
C THR A 341 42.53 1.23 -23.49
N PRO A 342 42.24 2.45 -23.05
CA PRO A 342 40.88 2.81 -22.58
C PRO A 342 40.01 3.37 -23.71
N SER A 343 38.74 3.05 -23.68
CA SER A 343 37.66 3.86 -24.25
C SER A 343 36.36 3.50 -23.60
#